data_317fcbfa09a79c6d7201d742e1093f6a
#
_entry.id   317fcbfa09a79c6d7201d742e1093f6a
#
_cell.length_a   1.000
_cell.length_b   1.000
_cell.length_c   1.000
_cell.angle_alpha   90.00
_cell.angle_beta   90.00
_cell.angle_gamma   90.00
#
_symmetry.space_group_name_H-M   'P 1'
#
loop_
_entity.id
_entity.type
_entity.pdbx_description
1 polymer ?
#
loop_
_entity_poly.entity_id
_entity_poly.type
_entity_poly.pdbx_seq_one_letter_code
_entity_poly.pdbx_strand_id
1 'polypeptide(L)'
;MESNRQIKKQVVAGFVIFRRTEDGVKYLLLYRRGQYWNFPKGHFELGEASLDTALRETKEETGIGKEDLRIISDFRAYEKFSFDRGNERIFDTVILYLAETKKVQVTIVPREHSGYAWFLYHDALKVVGKQYAGTKRVLRLANEFIKGKQRRPAGPPQAQHAHPTKHPSQQAERRHEPHPGQRPAHPKRP
;
A
#
# COMPACT_ATOMS: atom_id res chain seq x y z
N MET A 1 -17.11 -42.23 3.40
CA MET A 1 -16.48 -41.70 2.16
C MET A 1 -15.98 -40.32 2.47
N GLU A 2 -14.67 -40.15 2.72
CA GLU A 2 -14.09 -38.84 2.87
C GLU A 2 -14.13 -38.12 1.52
N SER A 3 -14.90 -37.06 1.44
CA SER A 3 -14.95 -36.18 0.28
C SER A 3 -13.57 -35.59 0.08
N ASN A 4 -12.87 -35.99 -0.99
CA ASN A 4 -11.57 -35.43 -1.37
C ASN A 4 -11.75 -33.97 -1.82
N ARG A 5 -11.85 -33.04 -0.85
CA ARG A 5 -12.01 -31.62 -1.12
C ARG A 5 -10.70 -31.05 -1.66
N GLN A 6 -10.79 -30.38 -2.79
CA GLN A 6 -9.65 -29.65 -3.32
C GLN A 6 -9.36 -28.40 -2.49
N ILE A 7 -8.10 -28.24 -2.06
CA ILE A 7 -7.66 -27.06 -1.34
C ILE A 7 -7.12 -26.03 -2.33
N LYS A 8 -7.70 -24.82 -2.33
CA LYS A 8 -7.24 -23.70 -3.13
C LYS A 8 -6.80 -22.56 -2.23
N LYS A 9 -5.59 -22.08 -2.41
CA LYS A 9 -5.07 -20.89 -1.72
C LYS A 9 -5.10 -19.72 -2.69
N GLN A 10 -5.63 -18.57 -2.23
CA GLN A 10 -5.73 -17.36 -3.02
C GLN A 10 -5.15 -16.18 -2.22
N VAL A 11 -4.62 -15.21 -2.93
CA VAL A 11 -4.19 -13.95 -2.36
C VAL A 11 -4.95 -12.84 -3.05
N VAL A 12 -5.44 -11.89 -2.28
CA VAL A 12 -6.11 -10.68 -2.77
C VAL A 12 -5.48 -9.47 -2.12
N ALA A 13 -5.54 -8.32 -2.79
CA ALA A 13 -5.03 -7.07 -2.25
C ALA A 13 -6.04 -5.94 -2.40
N GLY A 14 -6.01 -4.97 -1.49
CA GLY A 14 -6.92 -3.85 -1.50
C GLY A 14 -6.51 -2.74 -0.53
N PHE A 15 -7.43 -1.81 -0.33
CA PHE A 15 -7.20 -0.66 0.54
C PHE A 15 -8.27 -0.49 1.61
N VAL A 16 -7.83 -0.11 2.80
CA VAL A 16 -8.67 0.63 3.75
C VAL A 16 -8.58 2.10 3.34
N ILE A 17 -9.64 2.62 2.72
CA ILE A 17 -9.68 4.00 2.28
C ILE A 17 -10.41 4.83 3.32
N PHE A 18 -9.82 5.95 3.71
CA PHE A 18 -10.43 6.87 4.64
C PHE A 18 -10.37 8.32 4.16
N ARG A 19 -11.24 9.13 4.72
CA ARG A 19 -11.24 10.58 4.53
C ARG A 19 -11.45 11.29 5.86
N ARG A 20 -10.86 12.47 5.99
CA ARG A 20 -11.11 13.35 7.14
C ARG A 20 -12.28 14.26 6.84
N THR A 21 -13.19 14.37 7.79
CA THR A 21 -14.36 15.26 7.74
C THR A 21 -14.47 16.01 9.04
N GLU A 22 -15.35 17.00 9.10
CA GLU A 22 -15.67 17.74 10.33
C GLU A 22 -16.18 16.81 11.44
N ASP A 23 -16.97 15.78 11.08
CA ASP A 23 -17.47 14.78 12.02
C ASP A 23 -16.40 13.78 12.48
N GLY A 24 -15.22 13.75 11.84
CA GLY A 24 -14.14 12.81 12.13
C GLY A 24 -13.67 12.00 10.92
N VAL A 25 -13.00 10.88 11.20
CA VAL A 25 -12.48 9.99 10.15
C VAL A 25 -13.60 9.05 9.68
N LYS A 26 -13.88 9.09 8.38
CA LYS A 26 -14.85 8.19 7.73
C LYS A 26 -14.11 7.18 6.84
N TYR A 27 -14.58 5.95 6.86
CA TYR A 27 -14.02 4.81 6.11
C TYR A 27 -14.95 4.42 4.98
N LEU A 28 -14.41 4.18 3.80
CA LEU A 28 -15.17 3.66 2.67
C LEU A 28 -15.40 2.16 2.85
N LEU A 29 -16.65 1.75 2.76
CA LEU A 29 -17.03 0.35 2.61
C LEU A 29 -17.95 0.20 1.41
N LEU A 30 -17.80 -0.94 0.71
CA LEU A 30 -18.62 -1.35 -0.40
C LEU A 30 -19.58 -2.45 0.04
N TYR A 31 -20.82 -2.39 -0.43
CA TYR A 31 -21.85 -3.37 -0.09
C TYR A 31 -21.97 -4.42 -1.18
N ARG A 32 -21.51 -5.63 -0.90
CA ARG A 32 -21.52 -6.72 -1.88
C ARG A 32 -22.91 -7.32 -2.01
N ARG A 33 -23.66 -6.89 -3.04
CA ARG A 33 -24.95 -7.43 -3.51
C ARG A 33 -25.87 -7.99 -2.41
N GLY A 34 -26.17 -7.19 -1.41
CA GLY A 34 -27.08 -7.55 -0.34
C GLY A 34 -26.52 -8.53 0.70
N GLN A 35 -25.20 -8.81 0.69
CA GLN A 35 -24.58 -9.78 1.59
C GLN A 35 -23.84 -9.15 2.75
N TYR A 36 -22.80 -8.32 2.46
CA TYR A 36 -21.96 -7.76 3.50
C TYR A 36 -21.18 -6.52 3.04
N TRP A 37 -20.72 -5.75 4.01
CA TRP A 37 -19.84 -4.59 3.82
C TRP A 37 -18.38 -5.01 3.92
N ASN A 38 -17.55 -4.56 2.97
CA ASN A 38 -16.11 -4.83 2.97
C ASN A 38 -15.32 -3.69 2.32
N PHE A 39 -13.99 -3.76 2.43
CA PHE A 39 -13.07 -2.87 1.74
C PHE A 39 -12.97 -3.24 0.25
N PRO A 40 -12.66 -2.26 -0.63
CA PRO A 40 -12.31 -2.55 -2.02
C PRO A 40 -11.05 -3.42 -2.08
N LYS A 41 -11.12 -4.52 -2.83
CA LYS A 41 -10.04 -5.52 -2.97
C LYS A 41 -10.38 -6.54 -4.04
N GLY A 42 -9.35 -7.12 -4.64
CA GLY A 42 -9.55 -8.22 -5.57
C GLY A 42 -8.29 -9.06 -5.80
N HIS A 43 -8.36 -9.91 -6.79
CA HIS A 43 -7.35 -10.92 -7.08
C HIS A 43 -6.18 -10.35 -7.88
N PHE A 44 -5.03 -10.96 -7.70
CA PHE A 44 -3.84 -10.65 -8.49
C PHE A 44 -4.02 -11.06 -9.94
N GLU A 45 -3.56 -10.23 -10.85
CA GLU A 45 -3.30 -10.60 -12.23
C GLU A 45 -1.83 -11.02 -12.41
N LEU A 46 -1.55 -11.66 -13.54
CA LEU A 46 -0.21 -12.18 -13.83
C LEU A 46 0.83 -11.05 -13.83
N GLY A 47 1.85 -11.19 -12.99
CA GLY A 47 2.96 -10.23 -12.90
C GLY A 47 2.71 -9.03 -12.01
N GLU A 48 1.53 -8.89 -11.39
CA GLU A 48 1.26 -7.77 -10.48
C GLU A 48 1.96 -7.92 -9.13
N ALA A 49 2.45 -6.80 -8.61
CA ALA A 49 2.77 -6.70 -7.19
C ALA A 49 1.50 -6.37 -6.38
N SER A 50 1.51 -6.69 -5.07
CA SER A 50 0.32 -6.53 -4.22
C SER A 50 -0.23 -5.10 -4.13
N LEU A 51 0.64 -4.10 -4.26
CA LEU A 51 0.20 -2.70 -4.28
C LEU A 51 -0.46 -2.33 -5.62
N ASP A 52 0.05 -2.87 -6.72
CA ASP A 52 -0.50 -2.62 -8.05
C ASP A 52 -1.90 -3.24 -8.19
N THR A 53 -2.06 -4.48 -7.71
CA THR A 53 -3.37 -5.14 -7.58
C THR A 53 -4.33 -4.29 -6.75
N ALA A 54 -3.90 -3.82 -5.57
CA ALA A 54 -4.75 -3.01 -4.70
C ALA A 54 -5.18 -1.69 -5.37
N LEU A 55 -4.29 -1.06 -6.15
CA LEU A 55 -4.58 0.17 -6.89
C LEU A 55 -5.55 -0.09 -8.05
N ARG A 56 -5.33 -1.14 -8.84
CA ARG A 56 -6.19 -1.53 -9.95
C ARG A 56 -7.60 -1.84 -9.45
N GLU A 57 -7.72 -2.73 -8.47
CA GLU A 57 -9.01 -3.15 -7.91
C GLU A 57 -9.78 -1.99 -7.28
N THR A 58 -9.06 -1.09 -6.56
CA THR A 58 -9.69 0.11 -6.01
C THR A 58 -10.26 1.00 -7.10
N LYS A 59 -9.51 1.20 -8.20
CA LYS A 59 -9.98 2.01 -9.34
C LYS A 59 -11.18 1.35 -10.02
N GLU A 60 -11.13 0.04 -10.24
CA GLU A 60 -12.21 -0.73 -10.87
C GLU A 60 -13.49 -0.71 -10.02
N GLU A 61 -13.39 -1.00 -8.72
CA GLU A 61 -14.55 -1.13 -7.83
C GLU A 61 -15.12 0.22 -7.36
N THR A 62 -14.32 1.30 -7.38
CA THR A 62 -14.72 2.59 -6.76
C THR A 62 -14.55 3.82 -7.65
N GLY A 63 -13.88 3.71 -8.78
CA GLY A 63 -13.48 4.85 -9.61
C GLY A 63 -12.45 5.78 -8.95
N ILE A 64 -11.87 5.40 -7.80
CA ILE A 64 -10.81 6.16 -7.13
C ILE A 64 -9.47 5.69 -7.67
N GLY A 65 -8.78 6.56 -8.42
CA GLY A 65 -7.48 6.26 -8.99
C GLY A 65 -6.32 6.53 -8.03
N LYS A 66 -5.13 6.13 -8.43
CA LYS A 66 -3.88 6.35 -7.67
C LYS A 66 -3.66 7.84 -7.37
N GLU A 67 -4.02 8.70 -8.29
CA GLU A 67 -3.92 10.16 -8.22
C GLU A 67 -4.82 10.76 -7.13
N ASP A 68 -5.91 10.08 -6.78
CA ASP A 68 -6.85 10.47 -5.73
C ASP A 68 -6.42 9.98 -4.34
N LEU A 69 -5.38 9.14 -4.26
CA LEU A 69 -4.98 8.43 -3.04
C LEU A 69 -3.66 8.95 -2.48
N ARG A 70 -3.66 9.35 -1.23
CA ARG A 70 -2.44 9.50 -0.43
C ARG A 70 -2.17 8.20 0.33
N ILE A 71 -1.32 7.36 -0.25
CA ILE A 71 -0.96 6.06 0.32
C ILE A 71 -0.12 6.27 1.59
N ILE A 72 -0.45 5.51 2.64
CA ILE A 72 0.27 5.52 3.92
C ILE A 72 1.25 4.34 3.94
N SER A 73 2.51 4.61 3.65
CA SER A 73 3.55 3.59 3.43
C SER A 73 3.80 2.65 4.62
N ASP A 74 3.65 3.17 5.85
CA ASP A 74 3.98 2.44 7.08
C ASP A 74 2.84 1.55 7.59
N PHE A 75 1.75 1.41 6.82
CA PHE A 75 0.63 0.57 7.20
C PHE A 75 0.44 -0.57 6.22
N ARG A 76 0.37 -1.77 6.77
CA ARG A 76 -0.06 -2.97 6.07
C ARG A 76 -0.75 -3.90 7.07
N ALA A 77 -1.93 -4.38 6.72
CA ALA A 77 -2.68 -5.34 7.52
C ALA A 77 -3.02 -6.58 6.71
N TYR A 78 -3.25 -7.68 7.42
CA TYR A 78 -3.57 -8.96 6.81
C TYR A 78 -4.84 -9.52 7.43
N GLU A 79 -5.70 -10.05 6.59
CA GLU A 79 -6.86 -10.84 6.97
C GLU A 79 -6.73 -12.23 6.36
N LYS A 80 -7.11 -13.27 7.11
CA LYS A 80 -7.16 -14.65 6.59
C LYS A 80 -8.51 -15.25 6.92
N PHE A 81 -9.12 -15.86 5.95
CA PHE A 81 -10.37 -16.60 6.13
C PHE A 81 -10.44 -17.76 5.16
N SER A 82 -11.39 -18.67 5.39
CA SER A 82 -11.67 -19.76 4.47
C SER A 82 -13.17 -19.94 4.30
N PHE A 83 -13.55 -20.42 3.13
CA PHE A 83 -14.92 -20.74 2.80
C PHE A 83 -14.97 -21.90 1.81
N ASP A 84 -16.14 -22.57 1.74
CA ASP A 84 -16.38 -23.64 0.80
C ASP A 84 -17.09 -23.10 -0.45
N ARG A 85 -16.65 -23.54 -1.62
CA ARG A 85 -17.27 -23.25 -2.91
C ARG A 85 -17.34 -24.53 -3.73
N GLY A 86 -18.52 -25.15 -3.78
CA GLY A 86 -18.69 -26.48 -4.38
C GLY A 86 -17.83 -27.52 -3.67
N ASN A 87 -16.95 -28.19 -4.42
CA ASN A 87 -16.01 -29.19 -3.86
C ASN A 87 -14.64 -28.61 -3.46
N GLU A 88 -14.49 -27.28 -3.48
CA GLU A 88 -13.25 -26.60 -3.12
C GLU A 88 -13.34 -26.01 -1.71
N ARG A 89 -12.27 -26.15 -0.91
CA ARG A 89 -12.02 -25.35 0.29
C ARG A 89 -11.03 -24.25 -0.05
N ILE A 90 -11.50 -22.99 -0.04
CA ILE A 90 -10.72 -21.83 -0.43
C ILE A 90 -10.16 -21.15 0.82
N PHE A 91 -8.85 -20.88 0.81
CA PHE A 91 -8.15 -20.11 1.84
C PHE A 91 -7.68 -18.78 1.23
N ASP A 92 -8.30 -17.70 1.66
CA ASP A 92 -7.94 -16.36 1.22
C ASP A 92 -6.98 -15.70 2.20
N THR A 93 -5.92 -15.09 1.66
CA THR A 93 -5.07 -14.13 2.37
C THR A 93 -5.27 -12.77 1.75
N VAL A 94 -5.81 -11.83 2.52
CA VAL A 94 -6.06 -10.45 2.08
C VAL A 94 -4.94 -9.56 2.58
N ILE A 95 -4.31 -8.80 1.68
CA ILE A 95 -3.32 -7.78 1.97
C ILE A 95 -4.02 -6.42 1.86
N LEU A 96 -4.07 -5.66 2.94
CA LEU A 96 -4.74 -4.37 2.99
C LEU A 96 -3.75 -3.25 3.31
N TYR A 97 -3.71 -2.29 2.41
CA TYR A 97 -3.01 -1.02 2.56
C TYR A 97 -3.93 0.03 3.16
N LEU A 98 -3.38 1.18 3.54
CA LEU A 98 -4.13 2.32 4.04
C LEU A 98 -3.91 3.51 3.13
N ALA A 99 -4.99 4.18 2.73
CA ALA A 99 -4.90 5.41 1.94
C ALA A 99 -5.93 6.44 2.37
N GLU A 100 -5.53 7.69 2.33
CA GLU A 100 -6.41 8.84 2.51
C GLU A 100 -6.83 9.41 1.16
N THR A 101 -8.10 9.81 1.06
CA THR A 101 -8.62 10.50 -0.13
C THR A 101 -9.42 11.73 0.25
N LYS A 102 -9.46 12.71 -0.65
CA LYS A 102 -10.39 13.85 -0.61
C LYS A 102 -11.65 13.59 -1.44
N LYS A 103 -11.63 12.56 -2.28
CA LYS A 103 -12.74 12.22 -3.17
C LYS A 103 -13.94 11.72 -2.36
N VAL A 104 -15.10 12.29 -2.63
CA VAL A 104 -16.35 11.98 -1.92
C VAL A 104 -17.18 10.97 -2.70
N GLN A 105 -17.28 11.22 -4.01
CA GLN A 105 -18.07 10.38 -4.90
C GLN A 105 -17.29 9.12 -5.28
N VAL A 106 -18.01 8.00 -5.26
CA VAL A 106 -17.53 6.68 -5.61
C VAL A 106 -18.42 6.14 -6.72
N THR A 107 -17.80 5.58 -7.75
CA THR A 107 -18.50 4.94 -8.86
C THR A 107 -18.35 3.43 -8.70
N ILE A 108 -19.38 2.78 -8.21
CA ILE A 108 -19.36 1.32 -8.02
C ILE A 108 -19.67 0.57 -9.32
N VAL A 109 -19.16 -0.65 -9.42
CA VAL A 109 -19.54 -1.60 -10.48
C VAL A 109 -20.80 -2.35 -10.04
N PRO A 110 -21.97 -2.11 -10.67
CA PRO A 110 -23.24 -2.70 -10.24
C PRO A 110 -23.28 -4.22 -10.28
N ARG A 111 -22.38 -4.83 -11.07
CA ARG A 111 -22.26 -6.30 -11.19
C ARG A 111 -21.75 -6.93 -9.89
N GLU A 112 -20.92 -6.24 -9.13
CA GLU A 112 -20.28 -6.77 -7.92
C GLU A 112 -20.80 -6.14 -6.64
N HIS A 113 -21.07 -4.85 -6.67
CA HIS A 113 -21.50 -4.06 -5.53
C HIS A 113 -22.85 -3.40 -5.79
N SER A 114 -23.72 -3.40 -4.80
CA SER A 114 -25.04 -2.73 -4.86
C SER A 114 -25.09 -1.41 -4.10
N GLY A 115 -23.99 -1.00 -3.48
CA GLY A 115 -23.89 0.27 -2.77
C GLY A 115 -22.50 0.51 -2.20
N TYR A 116 -22.29 1.74 -1.77
CA TYR A 116 -21.15 2.15 -0.96
C TYR A 116 -21.59 3.18 0.08
N ALA A 117 -20.80 3.30 1.14
CA ALA A 117 -20.98 4.40 2.09
C ALA A 117 -19.67 4.76 2.81
N TRP A 118 -19.63 6.00 3.29
CA TRP A 118 -18.59 6.52 4.15
C TRP A 118 -19.06 6.48 5.59
N PHE A 119 -18.53 5.58 6.39
CA PHE A 119 -18.93 5.37 7.78
C PHE A 119 -17.94 5.98 8.76
N LEU A 120 -18.42 6.58 9.81
CA LEU A 120 -17.62 6.82 11.01
C LEU A 120 -17.14 5.48 11.59
N TYR A 121 -16.04 5.49 12.32
CA TYR A 121 -15.41 4.26 12.83
C TYR A 121 -16.38 3.31 13.56
N HIS A 122 -17.18 3.85 14.47
CA HIS A 122 -18.10 3.02 15.25
C HIS A 122 -19.24 2.44 14.41
N ASP A 123 -19.70 3.17 13.40
CA ASP A 123 -20.76 2.70 12.51
C ASP A 123 -20.21 1.69 11.51
N ALA A 124 -18.99 1.89 10.99
CA ALA A 124 -18.29 0.89 10.20
C ALA A 124 -18.18 -0.45 10.94
N LEU A 125 -17.82 -0.42 12.24
CA LEU A 125 -17.77 -1.64 13.06
C LEU A 125 -19.14 -2.31 13.23
N LYS A 126 -20.23 -1.57 13.25
CA LYS A 126 -21.59 -2.14 13.36
C LYS A 126 -22.00 -2.80 12.05
N VAL A 127 -21.86 -2.11 10.91
CA VAL A 127 -22.32 -2.60 9.59
C VAL A 127 -21.52 -3.78 9.07
N VAL A 128 -20.22 -3.89 9.43
CA VAL A 128 -19.37 -5.05 9.11
C VAL A 128 -19.81 -6.26 9.92
N GLY A 129 -20.88 -6.69 10.19
CA GLY A 129 -21.37 -7.89 10.86
C GLY A 129 -20.38 -8.62 11.83
N LYS A 130 -20.91 -9.38 12.78
CA LYS A 130 -20.08 -10.08 13.79
C LYS A 130 -19.22 -11.18 13.17
N GLN A 131 -19.69 -11.82 12.11
CA GLN A 131 -19.03 -12.93 11.39
C GLN A 131 -17.75 -12.50 10.64
N TYR A 132 -17.57 -11.21 10.39
CA TYR A 132 -16.39 -10.65 9.70
C TYR A 132 -15.37 -10.07 10.70
N ALA A 133 -14.94 -10.89 11.66
CA ALA A 133 -14.03 -10.48 12.73
C ALA A 133 -12.66 -9.99 12.20
N GLY A 134 -12.18 -10.57 11.09
CA GLY A 134 -10.95 -10.16 10.42
C GLY A 134 -11.04 -8.74 9.89
N THR A 135 -12.08 -8.41 9.11
CA THR A 135 -12.34 -7.07 8.59
C THR A 135 -12.46 -6.03 9.71
N LYS A 136 -13.17 -6.40 10.81
CA LYS A 136 -13.24 -5.54 12.01
C LYS A 136 -11.87 -5.31 12.66
N ARG A 137 -11.03 -6.35 12.73
CA ARG A 137 -9.67 -6.23 13.27
C ARG A 137 -8.84 -5.26 12.43
N VAL A 138 -8.89 -5.39 11.11
CA VAL A 138 -8.19 -4.47 10.20
C VAL A 138 -8.67 -3.04 10.38
N LEU A 139 -9.99 -2.82 10.49
CA LEU A 139 -10.56 -1.50 10.72
C LEU A 139 -10.08 -0.88 12.03
N ARG A 140 -9.96 -1.69 13.12
CA ARG A 140 -9.40 -1.22 14.40
C ARG A 140 -7.93 -0.81 14.23
N LEU A 141 -7.11 -1.66 13.60
CA LEU A 141 -5.70 -1.36 13.36
C LEU A 141 -5.52 -0.06 12.58
N ALA A 142 -6.30 0.14 11.51
CA ALA A 142 -6.26 1.36 10.71
C ALA A 142 -6.65 2.59 11.54
N ASN A 143 -7.71 2.50 12.34
CA ASN A 143 -8.17 3.60 13.19
C ASN A 143 -7.14 3.96 14.27
N GLU A 144 -6.55 2.98 14.93
CA GLU A 144 -5.50 3.19 15.94
C GLU A 144 -4.26 3.83 15.31
N PHE A 145 -3.86 3.36 14.13
CA PHE A 145 -2.73 3.90 13.39
C PHE A 145 -2.95 5.39 13.01
N ILE A 146 -4.14 5.72 12.49
CA ILE A 146 -4.51 7.09 12.13
C ILE A 146 -4.48 8.00 13.37
N LYS A 147 -5.04 7.54 14.50
CA LYS A 147 -5.04 8.27 15.78
C LYS A 147 -3.62 8.44 16.34
N GLY A 148 -2.78 7.40 16.24
CA GLY A 148 -1.38 7.45 16.70
C GLY A 148 -0.55 8.47 15.93
N LYS A 149 -0.74 8.57 14.61
CA LYS A 149 -0.08 9.62 13.79
C LYS A 149 -0.58 11.04 14.11
N GLN A 150 -1.83 11.20 14.53
CA GLN A 150 -2.35 12.50 14.96
C GLN A 150 -1.76 12.99 16.29
N ARG A 151 -1.36 12.07 17.18
CA ARG A 151 -0.80 12.38 18.51
C ARG A 151 0.71 12.67 18.49
N ARG A 152 1.42 12.36 17.41
CA ARG A 152 2.83 12.74 17.26
C ARG A 152 2.88 14.19 16.79
N PRO A 153 3.37 15.15 17.61
CA PRO A 153 3.68 16.49 17.11
C PRO A 153 4.66 16.35 15.95
N ALA A 154 4.50 17.19 14.94
CA ALA A 154 5.50 17.29 13.87
C ALA A 154 6.86 17.46 14.54
N GLY A 155 7.74 16.47 14.37
CA GLY A 155 9.12 16.59 14.86
C GLY A 155 9.74 17.85 14.27
N PRO A 156 10.74 18.45 14.93
CA PRO A 156 11.40 19.63 14.40
C PRO A 156 11.85 19.36 12.96
N PRO A 157 11.79 20.38 12.08
CA PRO A 157 12.21 20.21 10.70
C PRO A 157 13.63 19.65 10.69
N GLN A 158 13.84 18.53 10.01
CA GLN A 158 15.17 17.96 9.83
C GLN A 158 16.03 19.07 9.20
N ALA A 159 17.04 19.52 9.93
CA ALA A 159 18.03 20.43 9.41
C ALA A 159 18.59 19.79 8.13
N GLN A 160 18.37 20.47 7.02
CA GLN A 160 18.98 20.10 5.75
C GLN A 160 20.48 20.05 6.01
N HIS A 161 21.08 18.89 5.84
CA HIS A 161 22.53 18.74 5.91
C HIS A 161 23.14 19.74 4.92
N ALA A 162 23.67 20.83 5.44
CA ALA A 162 24.49 21.76 4.69
C ALA A 162 25.66 20.95 4.13
N HIS A 163 25.76 20.89 2.80
CA HIS A 163 26.96 20.38 2.14
C HIS A 163 28.17 21.08 2.68
N PRO A 164 29.23 20.38 3.11
CA PRO A 164 30.47 21.04 3.50
C PRO A 164 31.04 21.73 2.27
N THR A 165 31.15 23.05 2.34
CA THR A 165 31.88 23.89 1.38
C THR A 165 33.31 23.41 1.36
N LYS A 166 33.78 22.94 0.21
CA LYS A 166 35.18 22.64 -0.04
C LYS A 166 36.01 23.90 0.18
N HIS A 167 36.89 23.91 1.19
CA HIS A 167 37.94 24.88 1.31
C HIS A 167 38.89 24.75 0.12
N PRO A 168 39.38 25.88 -0.45
CA PRO A 168 40.42 25.82 -1.47
C PRO A 168 41.76 25.52 -0.78
N SER A 169 42.35 24.38 -1.15
CA SER A 169 43.71 24.00 -0.74
C SER A 169 44.72 24.92 -1.41
N GLN A 170 45.59 25.49 -0.59
CA GLN A 170 46.76 26.27 -0.95
C GLN A 170 47.69 25.46 -1.86
N GLN A 171 48.09 26.09 -2.93
CA GLN A 171 49.22 25.71 -3.76
C GLN A 171 50.50 25.76 -2.94
N ALA A 172 51.20 24.63 -2.86
CA ALA A 172 52.61 24.59 -2.47
C ALA A 172 53.43 24.25 -3.72
N GLU A 173 54.15 25.25 -4.20
CA GLU A 173 55.22 25.12 -5.18
C GLU A 173 56.24 24.07 -4.73
N ARG A 174 56.55 23.11 -5.59
CA ARG A 174 57.81 22.36 -5.55
C ARG A 174 58.44 22.34 -6.94
N ARG A 175 59.65 22.85 -6.91
CA ARG A 175 60.61 23.10 -7.97
C ARG A 175 60.94 21.87 -8.82
N HIS A 176 61.25 22.17 -10.05
CA HIS A 176 61.95 21.39 -11.08
C HIS A 176 63.29 20.81 -10.62
N GLU A 177 63.60 19.60 -11.01
CA GLU A 177 64.92 19.20 -11.47
C GLU A 177 64.82 18.04 -12.50
N PRO A 178 65.69 17.98 -13.51
CA PRO A 178 65.51 17.20 -14.70
C PRO A 178 66.46 15.96 -14.85
N HIS A 179 65.99 14.95 -15.56
CA HIS A 179 66.65 13.98 -16.43
C HIS A 179 67.96 13.29 -16.00
N PRO A 180 68.42 12.13 -16.62
CA PRO A 180 68.21 11.69 -17.99
C PRO A 180 68.11 10.17 -18.28
N GLY A 181 67.67 9.82 -19.49
CA GLY A 181 68.22 8.75 -20.34
C GLY A 181 67.50 7.38 -20.24
N GLN A 182 67.00 6.75 -21.22
CA GLN A 182 67.48 6.27 -22.48
C GLN A 182 66.40 5.51 -23.25
N ARG A 183 66.54 5.53 -24.53
CA ARG A 183 65.70 5.00 -25.63
C ARG A 183 65.88 3.46 -25.83
N PRO A 184 65.45 2.93 -26.99
CA PRO A 184 64.26 2.11 -27.19
C PRO A 184 64.58 0.77 -27.86
N ALA A 185 63.63 -0.10 -28.03
CA ALA A 185 63.70 -1.07 -29.13
C ALA A 185 62.33 -1.64 -29.49
N HIS A 186 62.02 -1.50 -30.71
CA HIS A 186 61.09 -2.17 -31.61
C HIS A 186 61.52 -3.58 -31.96
N PRO A 187 60.83 -4.30 -32.88
CA PRO A 187 59.47 -4.81 -32.96
C PRO A 187 59.45 -6.31 -33.37
N LYS A 188 58.28 -6.90 -33.57
CA LYS A 188 57.86 -7.72 -34.75
C LYS A 188 56.77 -8.73 -34.44
N ARG A 189 55.85 -8.65 -35.33
CA ARG A 189 54.87 -9.67 -35.74
C ARG A 189 55.53 -11.01 -36.20
N PRO A 190 54.77 -12.01 -36.51
CA PRO A 190 53.50 -11.99 -37.24
C PRO A 190 52.29 -12.49 -36.46
#